data_2299ed5aa2273aaf760398e9dcb0e12b
#
_entry.id   2299ed5aa2273aaf760398e9dcb0e12b
#
_cell.length_a   1.000
_cell.length_b   1.000
_cell.length_c   1.000
_cell.angle_alpha   90.00
_cell.angle_beta   90.00
_cell.angle_gamma   90.00
#
_symmetry.space_group_name_H-M   'P 1'
#
loop_
_entity.id
_entity.type
_entity.pdbx_description
1 polymer ?
#
loop_
_entity_poly.entity_id
_entity_poly.type
_entity_poly.pdbx_seq_one_letter_code
_entity_poly.pdbx_strand_id
1 'polypeptide(L)'
;MSPLDISLADLIARLDEELPAADQLARVSEARLRAQTLSDLGDQLIDHYVSKAKQTGASWTEIGDAIGVSKQAAQQRHAPGPFERYTDLNRHSIVLAQEAARTHKHDLIGTEHLLLGLLGEPRGLAYGTLVAKTGSEQRVRDAVAEAMPPAGEKALRGHIAFRPESKEAIEEARRASADLGHDWVGTEHTLLGLIRTEDSPAARILRSLGFAPDELRETVRAETAERPAAGDLL
;
A
#
# COMPACT_ATOMS: atom_id res chain seq x y z
N MET A 1 -8.42 -12.45 34.89
CA MET A 1 -7.40 -11.55 34.33
C MET A 1 -7.77 -11.36 32.85
N SER A 2 -7.90 -10.13 32.40
CA SER A 2 -8.05 -9.87 30.94
C SER A 2 -6.78 -10.33 30.23
N PRO A 3 -6.85 -11.01 29.08
CA PRO A 3 -5.66 -11.39 28.32
C PRO A 3 -4.88 -10.19 27.76
N LEU A 4 -5.47 -9.00 27.86
CA LEU A 4 -4.84 -7.72 27.54
C LEU A 4 -4.82 -6.89 28.82
N ASP A 5 -3.70 -6.28 29.19
CA ASP A 5 -3.57 -5.36 30.34
C ASP A 5 -4.35 -4.03 30.15
N ILE A 6 -5.43 -4.07 29.39
CA ILE A 6 -6.33 -2.94 29.11
C ILE A 6 -7.74 -3.36 29.53
N SER A 7 -8.33 -2.61 30.44
CA SER A 7 -9.73 -2.80 30.88
C SER A 7 -10.64 -1.72 30.25
N LEU A 8 -11.95 -2.02 30.21
CA LEU A 8 -12.95 -1.03 29.83
C LEU A 8 -12.89 0.20 30.75
N ALA A 9 -12.61 0.00 32.04
CA ALA A 9 -12.48 1.08 33.01
C ALA A 9 -11.32 2.02 32.65
N ASP A 10 -10.17 1.48 32.22
CA ASP A 10 -9.01 2.28 31.78
C ASP A 10 -9.31 3.08 30.52
N LEU A 11 -10.04 2.48 29.58
CA LEU A 11 -10.46 3.18 28.35
C LEU A 11 -11.45 4.32 28.64
N ILE A 12 -12.39 4.10 29.56
CA ILE A 12 -13.34 5.14 30.01
C ILE A 12 -12.57 6.26 30.70
N ALA A 13 -11.69 5.94 31.66
CA ALA A 13 -10.93 6.93 32.41
C ALA A 13 -10.08 7.81 31.46
N ARG A 14 -9.37 7.21 30.50
CA ARG A 14 -8.59 7.95 29.51
C ARG A 14 -9.46 8.86 28.64
N LEU A 15 -10.62 8.37 28.21
CA LEU A 15 -11.53 9.14 27.38
C LEU A 15 -12.10 10.34 28.14
N ASP A 16 -12.45 10.17 29.42
CA ASP A 16 -12.95 11.22 30.28
C ASP A 16 -11.85 12.27 30.59
N GLU A 17 -10.61 11.83 30.76
CA GLU A 17 -9.45 12.70 30.97
C GLU A 17 -9.11 13.53 29.75
N GLU A 18 -9.16 12.94 28.55
CA GLU A 18 -8.84 13.63 27.29
C GLU A 18 -9.96 14.57 26.82
N LEU A 19 -11.21 14.30 27.20
CA LEU A 19 -12.39 15.08 26.81
C LEU A 19 -13.20 15.59 28.02
N PRO A 20 -12.60 16.33 28.96
CA PRO A 20 -13.27 16.73 30.19
C PRO A 20 -14.45 17.66 29.97
N ALA A 21 -14.43 18.48 28.91
CA ALA A 21 -15.47 19.46 28.58
C ALA A 21 -16.41 19.01 27.45
N ALA A 22 -16.24 17.78 26.92
CA ALA A 22 -17.06 17.28 25.81
C ALA A 22 -18.47 16.91 26.27
N ASP A 23 -19.46 17.13 25.41
CA ASP A 23 -20.81 16.61 25.61
C ASP A 23 -20.84 15.06 25.42
N GLN A 24 -21.94 14.45 25.80
CA GLN A 24 -22.10 13.00 25.77
C GLN A 24 -22.06 12.44 24.33
N LEU A 25 -22.52 13.19 23.33
CA LEU A 25 -22.51 12.76 21.93
C LEU A 25 -21.10 12.80 21.35
N ALA A 26 -20.28 13.79 21.72
CA ALA A 26 -18.87 13.82 21.37
C ALA A 26 -18.10 12.62 21.96
N ARG A 27 -18.40 12.25 23.24
CA ARG A 27 -17.83 11.05 23.87
C ARG A 27 -18.26 9.77 23.18
N VAL A 28 -19.51 9.65 22.72
CA VAL A 28 -19.98 8.49 21.93
C VAL A 28 -19.23 8.41 20.61
N SER A 29 -19.01 9.53 19.92
CA SER A 29 -18.26 9.55 18.66
C SER A 29 -16.82 9.10 18.85
N GLU A 30 -16.14 9.58 19.87
CA GLU A 30 -14.76 9.19 20.20
C GLU A 30 -14.69 7.73 20.67
N ALA A 31 -15.62 7.27 21.48
CA ALA A 31 -15.68 5.85 21.88
C ALA A 31 -15.83 4.93 20.68
N ARG A 32 -16.61 5.32 19.68
CA ARG A 32 -16.73 4.58 18.40
C ARG A 32 -15.41 4.50 17.66
N LEU A 33 -14.66 5.62 17.54
CA LEU A 33 -13.35 5.65 16.89
C LEU A 33 -12.36 4.71 17.59
N ARG A 34 -12.33 4.74 18.92
CA ARG A 34 -11.47 3.84 19.72
C ARG A 34 -11.87 2.39 19.58
N ALA A 35 -13.17 2.10 19.57
CA ALA A 35 -13.66 0.74 19.34
C ALA A 35 -13.23 0.22 17.95
N GLN A 36 -13.27 1.07 16.92
CA GLN A 36 -12.78 0.73 15.59
C GLN A 36 -11.27 0.44 15.61
N THR A 37 -10.48 1.32 16.24
CA THR A 37 -9.02 1.13 16.37
C THR A 37 -8.66 -0.18 17.08
N LEU A 38 -9.37 -0.52 18.16
CA LEU A 38 -9.17 -1.79 18.88
C LEU A 38 -9.54 -3.00 18.03
N SER A 39 -10.62 -2.91 17.24
CA SER A 39 -10.99 -3.95 16.28
C SER A 39 -9.91 -4.15 15.22
N ASP A 40 -9.41 -3.04 14.65
CA ASP A 40 -8.37 -3.07 13.62
C ASP A 40 -7.05 -3.66 14.16
N LEU A 41 -6.68 -3.34 15.40
CA LEU A 41 -5.51 -3.94 16.07
C LEU A 41 -5.72 -5.46 16.32
N GLY A 42 -6.93 -5.86 16.69
CA GLY A 42 -7.28 -7.27 16.85
C GLY A 42 -7.16 -8.04 15.52
N ASP A 43 -7.69 -7.49 14.46
CA ASP A 43 -7.60 -8.07 13.11
C ASP A 43 -6.13 -8.16 12.65
N GLN A 44 -5.32 -7.12 12.85
CA GLN A 44 -3.89 -7.14 12.54
C GLN A 44 -3.11 -8.21 13.32
N LEU A 45 -3.43 -8.41 14.60
CA LEU A 45 -2.82 -9.46 15.41
C LEU A 45 -3.14 -10.86 14.87
N ILE A 46 -4.39 -11.09 14.48
CA ILE A 46 -4.83 -12.35 13.87
C ILE A 46 -4.11 -12.55 12.53
N ASP A 47 -4.09 -11.53 11.66
CA ASP A 47 -3.43 -11.58 10.36
C ASP A 47 -1.93 -11.90 10.48
N HIS A 48 -1.25 -11.30 11.47
CA HIS A 48 0.16 -11.59 11.74
C HIS A 48 0.38 -13.07 12.04
N TYR A 49 -0.42 -13.67 12.93
CA TYR A 49 -0.25 -15.08 13.30
C TYR A 49 -0.76 -16.04 12.22
N VAL A 50 -1.78 -15.69 11.47
CA VAL A 50 -2.22 -16.46 10.30
C VAL A 50 -1.12 -16.50 9.23
N SER A 51 -0.49 -15.37 8.93
CA SER A 51 0.64 -15.29 8.01
C SER A 51 1.81 -16.19 8.47
N LYS A 52 2.14 -16.10 9.76
CA LYS A 52 3.19 -16.92 10.37
C LYS A 52 2.86 -18.43 10.31
N ALA A 53 1.61 -18.81 10.59
CA ALA A 53 1.14 -20.19 10.47
C ALA A 53 1.24 -20.69 9.01
N LYS A 54 0.89 -19.85 8.03
CA LYS A 54 1.04 -20.17 6.61
C LYS A 54 2.50 -20.39 6.20
N GLN A 55 3.43 -19.57 6.68
CA GLN A 55 4.87 -19.72 6.44
C GLN A 55 5.41 -21.06 7.01
N THR A 56 4.85 -21.54 8.11
CA THR A 56 5.20 -22.86 8.70
C THR A 56 4.45 -24.04 8.09
N GLY A 57 3.62 -23.82 7.05
CA GLY A 57 2.95 -24.87 6.29
C GLY A 57 1.52 -25.19 6.74
N ALA A 58 0.94 -24.48 7.70
CA ALA A 58 -0.43 -24.73 8.12
C ALA A 58 -1.43 -24.59 6.96
N SER A 59 -2.41 -25.50 6.92
CA SER A 59 -3.52 -25.46 5.97
C SER A 59 -4.58 -24.42 6.35
N TRP A 60 -5.37 -23.97 5.40
CA TRP A 60 -6.50 -23.08 5.68
C TRP A 60 -7.59 -23.73 6.53
N THR A 61 -7.67 -25.06 6.56
CA THR A 61 -8.58 -25.80 7.45
C THR A 61 -8.12 -25.68 8.90
N GLU A 62 -6.84 -25.95 9.18
CA GLU A 62 -6.26 -25.83 10.53
C GLU A 62 -6.35 -24.38 11.04
N ILE A 63 -6.10 -23.39 10.18
CA ILE A 63 -6.24 -21.98 10.53
C ILE A 63 -7.72 -21.64 10.83
N GLY A 64 -8.65 -22.09 9.99
CA GLY A 64 -10.07 -21.87 10.23
C GLY A 64 -10.54 -22.47 11.55
N ASP A 65 -10.13 -23.69 11.86
CA ASP A 65 -10.42 -24.36 13.12
C ASP A 65 -9.84 -23.60 14.33
N ALA A 66 -8.60 -23.07 14.20
CA ALA A 66 -7.93 -22.31 15.25
C ALA A 66 -8.61 -20.98 15.57
N ILE A 67 -9.18 -20.29 14.58
CA ILE A 67 -9.87 -18.99 14.76
C ILE A 67 -11.39 -19.12 14.83
N GLY A 68 -11.93 -20.34 14.78
CA GLY A 68 -13.36 -20.60 14.95
C GLY A 68 -14.23 -20.27 13.74
N VAL A 69 -13.68 -20.35 12.52
CA VAL A 69 -14.40 -20.08 11.28
C VAL A 69 -14.20 -21.20 10.24
N SER A 70 -15.01 -21.22 9.19
CA SER A 70 -14.80 -22.19 8.10
C SER A 70 -13.49 -21.90 7.33
N LYS A 71 -12.92 -22.97 6.71
CA LYS A 71 -11.77 -22.84 5.79
C LYS A 71 -11.96 -21.69 4.79
N GLN A 72 -13.14 -21.62 4.18
CA GLN A 72 -13.43 -20.60 3.17
C GLN A 72 -13.47 -19.20 3.78
N ALA A 73 -14.05 -19.02 4.97
CA ALA A 73 -14.09 -17.74 5.67
C ALA A 73 -12.67 -17.31 6.12
N ALA A 74 -11.86 -18.24 6.65
CA ALA A 74 -10.46 -17.99 6.98
C ALA A 74 -9.67 -17.55 5.74
N GLN A 75 -9.84 -18.27 4.63
CA GLN A 75 -9.17 -17.95 3.37
C GLN A 75 -9.62 -16.60 2.79
N GLN A 76 -10.92 -16.30 2.81
CA GLN A 76 -11.42 -15.01 2.30
C GLN A 76 -10.95 -13.82 3.14
N ARG A 77 -10.86 -13.97 4.47
CA ARG A 77 -10.51 -12.88 5.37
C ARG A 77 -9.00 -12.69 5.52
N HIS A 78 -8.24 -13.78 5.53
CA HIS A 78 -6.81 -13.79 5.88
C HIS A 78 -5.91 -14.35 4.76
N ALA A 79 -6.47 -14.72 3.57
CA ALA A 79 -5.60 -15.03 2.45
C ALA A 79 -4.74 -13.81 2.14
N PRO A 80 -3.44 -14.04 1.84
CA PRO A 80 -2.55 -12.97 1.46
C PRO A 80 -3.23 -12.05 0.46
N GLY A 81 -3.53 -10.83 0.89
CA GLY A 81 -4.05 -9.81 -0.03
C GLY A 81 -3.02 -9.56 -1.13
N PRO A 82 -3.43 -9.01 -2.26
CA PRO A 82 -2.50 -8.70 -3.35
C PRO A 82 -1.33 -7.82 -2.90
N PHE A 83 -1.41 -7.19 -1.74
CA PHE A 83 -0.41 -6.27 -1.18
C PHE A 83 0.19 -6.70 0.16
N GLU A 84 0.07 -7.98 0.57
CA GLU A 84 0.58 -8.44 1.87
C GLU A 84 2.10 -8.25 2.00
N ARG A 85 2.87 -8.53 0.94
CA ARG A 85 4.32 -8.35 0.91
C ARG A 85 4.75 -6.91 0.63
N TYR A 86 3.81 -6.00 0.44
CA TYR A 86 4.11 -4.59 0.19
C TYR A 86 4.48 -3.89 1.50
N THR A 87 5.53 -3.07 1.44
CA THR A 87 5.88 -2.18 2.56
C THR A 87 4.77 -1.17 2.81
N ASP A 88 4.72 -0.59 4.01
CA ASP A 88 3.71 0.43 4.35
C ASP A 88 3.77 1.62 3.41
N LEU A 89 4.98 2.08 3.05
CA LEU A 89 5.16 3.15 2.08
C LEU A 89 4.59 2.78 0.71
N ASN A 90 4.76 1.54 0.29
CA ASN A 90 4.23 1.10 -1.00
C ASN A 90 2.71 0.91 -0.95
N ARG A 91 2.15 0.39 0.15
CA ARG A 91 0.69 0.36 0.36
C ARG A 91 0.10 1.75 0.33
N HIS A 92 0.75 2.71 1.01
CA HIS A 92 0.32 4.11 1.00
C HIS A 92 0.40 4.73 -0.41
N SER A 93 1.43 4.44 -1.19
CA SER A 93 1.51 4.90 -2.59
C SER A 93 0.34 4.40 -3.45
N ILE A 94 -0.16 3.17 -3.21
CA ILE A 94 -1.34 2.65 -3.89
C ILE A 94 -2.62 3.41 -3.48
N VAL A 95 -2.75 3.77 -2.21
CA VAL A 95 -3.86 4.64 -1.74
C VAL A 95 -3.79 6.00 -2.43
N LEU A 96 -2.62 6.61 -2.50
CA LEU A 96 -2.41 7.89 -3.19
C LEU A 96 -2.71 7.79 -4.71
N ALA A 97 -2.41 6.66 -5.34
CA ALA A 97 -2.80 6.41 -6.72
C ALA A 97 -4.33 6.38 -6.90
N GLN A 98 -5.06 5.80 -5.96
CA GLN A 98 -6.54 5.83 -5.98
C GLN A 98 -7.07 7.26 -5.79
N GLU A 99 -6.45 8.05 -4.91
CA GLU A 99 -6.81 9.46 -4.73
C GLU A 99 -6.51 10.28 -5.99
N ALA A 100 -5.38 10.02 -6.67
CA ALA A 100 -5.07 10.64 -7.94
C ALA A 100 -6.14 10.33 -9.01
N ALA A 101 -6.55 9.07 -9.15
CA ALA A 101 -7.63 8.68 -10.05
C ALA A 101 -8.96 9.39 -9.69
N ARG A 102 -9.28 9.49 -8.39
CA ARG A 102 -10.47 10.18 -7.90
C ARG A 102 -10.45 11.67 -8.22
N THR A 103 -9.29 12.33 -8.03
CA THR A 103 -9.10 13.76 -8.32
C THR A 103 -9.30 14.06 -9.80
N HIS A 104 -8.82 13.17 -10.68
CA HIS A 104 -9.01 13.27 -12.13
C HIS A 104 -10.36 12.72 -12.60
N LYS A 105 -11.22 12.22 -11.67
CA LYS A 105 -12.52 11.61 -11.95
C LYS A 105 -12.44 10.42 -12.92
N HIS A 106 -11.35 9.65 -12.87
CA HIS A 106 -11.16 8.46 -13.68
C HIS A 106 -11.77 7.24 -12.97
N ASP A 107 -12.53 6.45 -13.70
CA ASP A 107 -13.24 5.26 -13.21
C ASP A 107 -12.34 4.03 -13.00
N LEU A 108 -11.10 4.09 -13.46
CA LEU A 108 -10.09 3.06 -13.29
C LEU A 108 -8.74 3.68 -12.91
N ILE A 109 -7.98 2.97 -12.06
CA ILE A 109 -6.61 3.34 -11.72
C ILE A 109 -5.69 2.87 -12.85
N GLY A 110 -5.11 3.83 -13.61
CA GLY A 110 -4.09 3.59 -14.62
C GLY A 110 -2.68 3.61 -14.05
N THR A 111 -1.70 3.24 -14.85
CA THR A 111 -0.27 3.25 -14.46
C THR A 111 0.26 4.67 -14.20
N GLU A 112 -0.30 5.69 -14.85
CA GLU A 112 -0.04 7.11 -14.58
C GLU A 112 -0.46 7.52 -13.16
N HIS A 113 -1.55 6.97 -12.66
CA HIS A 113 -1.97 7.19 -11.28
C HIS A 113 -1.04 6.50 -10.28
N LEU A 114 -0.57 5.28 -10.59
CA LEU A 114 0.44 4.59 -9.79
C LEU A 114 1.75 5.40 -9.72
N LEU A 115 2.17 6.01 -10.83
CA LEU A 115 3.35 6.88 -10.84
C LEU A 115 3.14 8.14 -9.98
N LEU A 116 1.95 8.76 -10.01
CA LEU A 116 1.61 9.86 -9.09
C LEU A 116 1.59 9.41 -7.63
N GLY A 117 1.12 8.21 -7.36
CA GLY A 117 1.13 7.62 -6.02
C GLY A 117 2.55 7.48 -5.47
N LEU A 118 3.50 7.01 -6.30
CA LEU A 118 4.91 6.93 -5.91
C LEU A 118 5.52 8.32 -5.62
N LEU A 119 5.15 9.34 -6.39
CA LEU A 119 5.55 10.72 -6.14
C LEU A 119 4.93 11.31 -4.87
N GLY A 120 3.81 10.80 -4.44
CA GLY A 120 3.14 11.22 -3.20
C GLY A 120 3.76 10.62 -1.94
N GLU A 121 4.80 9.76 -2.05
CA GLU A 121 5.48 9.15 -0.91
C GLU A 121 6.98 9.53 -0.89
N PRO A 122 7.31 10.73 -0.37
CA PRO A 122 8.70 11.26 -0.40
C PRO A 122 9.72 10.42 0.37
N ARG A 123 9.27 9.58 1.31
CA ARG A 123 10.13 8.65 2.06
C ARG A 123 10.45 7.38 1.27
N GLY A 124 9.71 7.12 0.19
CA GLY A 124 9.88 5.95 -0.66
C GLY A 124 11.13 6.06 -1.55
N LEU A 125 11.80 4.93 -1.80
CA LEU A 125 12.98 4.88 -2.66
C LEU A 125 12.64 5.31 -4.10
N ALA A 126 11.45 4.96 -4.59
CA ALA A 126 11.00 5.39 -5.92
C ALA A 126 11.00 6.92 -6.08
N TYR A 127 10.53 7.65 -5.07
CA TYR A 127 10.54 9.11 -5.09
C TYR A 127 11.96 9.66 -5.22
N GLY A 128 12.89 9.18 -4.38
CA GLY A 128 14.30 9.58 -4.42
C GLY A 128 14.92 9.32 -5.79
N THR A 129 14.71 8.13 -6.33
CA THR A 129 15.20 7.73 -7.68
C THR A 129 14.63 8.62 -8.80
N LEU A 130 13.32 8.90 -8.76
CA LEU A 130 12.66 9.78 -9.73
C LEU A 130 13.22 11.19 -9.69
N VAL A 131 13.34 11.77 -8.51
CA VAL A 131 13.83 13.15 -8.33
C VAL A 131 15.33 13.26 -8.65
N ALA A 132 16.14 12.29 -8.24
CA ALA A 132 17.58 12.29 -8.55
C ALA A 132 17.84 12.26 -10.07
N LYS A 133 17.11 11.44 -10.83
CA LYS A 133 17.27 11.33 -12.29
C LYS A 133 16.75 12.56 -13.03
N THR A 134 15.62 13.13 -12.61
CA THR A 134 14.95 14.20 -13.34
C THR A 134 15.34 15.62 -12.88
N GLY A 135 15.93 15.72 -11.68
CA GLY A 135 16.30 16.98 -11.05
C GLY A 135 15.16 17.65 -10.26
N SER A 136 13.91 17.26 -10.47
CA SER A 136 12.78 17.78 -9.66
C SER A 136 11.54 16.89 -9.75
N GLU A 137 10.76 16.86 -8.69
CA GLU A 137 9.43 16.25 -8.65
C GLU A 137 8.50 16.86 -9.71
N GLN A 138 8.52 18.18 -9.85
CA GLN A 138 7.64 18.91 -10.76
C GLN A 138 7.80 18.43 -12.21
N ARG A 139 9.01 18.13 -12.64
CA ARG A 139 9.25 17.62 -13.98
C ARG A 139 8.57 16.28 -14.25
N VAL A 140 8.51 15.40 -13.24
CA VAL A 140 7.79 14.13 -13.35
C VAL A 140 6.28 14.38 -13.37
N ARG A 141 5.78 15.28 -12.51
CA ARG A 141 4.36 15.66 -12.48
C ARG A 141 3.90 16.27 -13.80
N ASP A 142 4.69 17.14 -14.39
CA ASP A 142 4.39 17.76 -15.69
C ASP A 142 4.29 16.71 -16.80
N ALA A 143 5.25 15.77 -16.86
CA ALA A 143 5.22 14.67 -17.82
C ALA A 143 4.01 13.74 -17.63
N VAL A 144 3.60 13.49 -16.37
CA VAL A 144 2.37 12.75 -16.08
C VAL A 144 1.14 13.54 -16.51
N ALA A 145 1.09 14.84 -16.22
CA ALA A 145 -0.05 15.70 -16.56
C ALA A 145 -0.26 15.78 -18.08
N GLU A 146 0.84 15.86 -18.85
CA GLU A 146 0.80 15.86 -20.33
C GLU A 146 0.23 14.55 -20.91
N ALA A 147 0.53 13.41 -20.28
CA ALA A 147 0.07 12.10 -20.71
C ALA A 147 -1.26 11.67 -20.07
N MET A 148 -1.79 12.46 -19.12
CA MET A 148 -3.00 12.14 -18.39
C MET A 148 -4.23 12.20 -19.30
N PRO A 149 -5.10 11.18 -19.32
CA PRO A 149 -6.37 11.26 -20.04
C PRO A 149 -7.23 12.42 -19.56
N PRO A 150 -8.14 12.96 -20.38
CA PRO A 150 -9.08 13.99 -19.95
C PRO A 150 -9.87 13.56 -18.71
N ALA A 151 -10.12 14.52 -17.80
CA ALA A 151 -10.89 14.25 -16.59
C ALA A 151 -12.30 13.75 -16.91
N GLY A 152 -12.75 12.76 -16.16
CA GLY A 152 -14.11 12.25 -16.25
C GLY A 152 -15.18 13.27 -15.80
N GLU A 153 -16.42 13.04 -16.17
CA GLU A 153 -17.51 13.96 -15.86
C GLU A 153 -17.99 13.86 -14.40
N LYS A 154 -17.96 12.66 -13.82
CA LYS A 154 -18.57 12.38 -12.50
C LYS A 154 -17.51 12.13 -11.43
N ALA A 155 -17.73 12.72 -10.24
CA ALA A 155 -16.96 12.35 -9.06
C ALA A 155 -17.30 10.91 -8.63
N LEU A 156 -16.27 10.10 -8.42
CA LEU A 156 -16.40 8.69 -8.02
C LEU A 156 -16.31 8.55 -6.51
N ARG A 157 -17.13 7.66 -5.95
CA ARG A 157 -17.13 7.31 -4.53
C ARG A 157 -16.81 5.81 -4.39
N GLY A 158 -16.13 5.45 -3.29
CA GLY A 158 -15.79 4.08 -3.01
C GLY A 158 -14.51 3.59 -3.69
N HIS A 159 -14.40 2.28 -3.85
CA HIS A 159 -13.24 1.62 -4.45
C HIS A 159 -13.20 1.84 -5.95
N ILE A 160 -12.01 2.18 -6.48
CA ILE A 160 -11.75 2.31 -7.91
C ILE A 160 -10.89 1.12 -8.33
N ALA A 161 -11.31 0.39 -9.37
CA ALA A 161 -10.60 -0.78 -9.86
C ALA A 161 -9.34 -0.41 -10.66
N PHE A 162 -8.37 -1.32 -10.74
CA PHE A 162 -7.18 -1.15 -11.57
C PHE A 162 -7.47 -1.50 -13.03
N ARG A 163 -6.87 -0.72 -13.95
CA ARG A 163 -6.79 -1.09 -15.37
C ARG A 163 -5.96 -2.37 -15.55
N PRO A 164 -6.14 -3.11 -16.67
CA PRO A 164 -5.36 -4.31 -16.94
C PRO A 164 -3.85 -4.08 -16.86
N GLU A 165 -3.34 -3.02 -17.49
CA GLU A 165 -1.92 -2.65 -17.47
C GLU A 165 -1.40 -2.27 -16.07
N SER A 166 -2.27 -1.74 -15.21
CA SER A 166 -1.90 -1.46 -13.81
C SER A 166 -1.80 -2.75 -12.99
N LYS A 167 -2.65 -3.74 -13.26
CA LYS A 167 -2.53 -5.07 -12.66
C LYS A 167 -1.25 -5.76 -13.10
N GLU A 168 -0.90 -5.64 -14.39
CA GLU A 168 0.35 -6.15 -14.93
C GLU A 168 1.56 -5.49 -14.25
N ALA A 169 1.58 -4.17 -14.10
CA ALA A 169 2.65 -3.45 -13.42
C ALA A 169 2.81 -3.89 -11.95
N ILE A 170 1.71 -4.18 -11.25
CA ILE A 170 1.70 -4.73 -9.90
C ILE A 170 2.33 -6.14 -9.87
N GLU A 171 2.05 -6.99 -10.86
CA GLU A 171 2.69 -8.31 -10.97
C GLU A 171 4.17 -8.19 -11.34
N GLU A 172 4.54 -7.28 -12.24
CA GLU A 172 5.95 -7.00 -12.57
C GLU A 172 6.72 -6.44 -11.36
N ALA A 173 6.09 -5.67 -10.49
CA ALA A 173 6.69 -5.22 -9.23
C ALA A 173 7.04 -6.39 -8.31
N ARG A 174 6.17 -7.40 -8.21
CA ARG A 174 6.44 -8.62 -7.44
C ARG A 174 7.56 -9.45 -8.05
N ARG A 175 7.59 -9.57 -9.39
CA ARG A 175 8.68 -10.25 -10.11
C ARG A 175 9.99 -9.52 -9.88
N ALA A 176 10.00 -8.18 -9.96
CA ALA A 176 11.19 -7.37 -9.70
C ALA A 176 11.73 -7.58 -8.28
N SER A 177 10.86 -7.65 -7.27
CA SER A 177 11.24 -7.99 -5.90
C SER A 177 11.90 -9.38 -5.81
N ALA A 178 11.27 -10.39 -6.40
CA ALA A 178 11.81 -11.75 -6.41
C ALA A 178 13.16 -11.85 -7.18
N ASP A 179 13.30 -11.18 -8.32
CA ASP A 179 14.53 -11.11 -9.13
C ASP A 179 15.70 -10.45 -8.36
N LEU A 180 15.39 -9.56 -7.42
CA LEU A 180 16.37 -8.91 -6.54
C LEU A 180 16.62 -9.70 -5.25
N GLY A 181 15.90 -10.81 -5.03
CA GLY A 181 16.02 -11.65 -3.85
C GLY A 181 15.35 -11.08 -2.59
N HIS A 182 14.40 -10.15 -2.76
CA HIS A 182 13.69 -9.52 -1.66
C HIS A 182 12.42 -10.30 -1.29
N ASP A 183 12.07 -10.33 -0.03
CA ASP A 183 10.84 -10.92 0.50
C ASP A 183 9.72 -9.87 0.70
N TRP A 184 9.99 -8.59 0.40
CA TRP A 184 9.04 -7.47 0.41
C TRP A 184 8.93 -6.80 -0.95
N VAL A 185 7.84 -6.05 -1.17
CA VAL A 185 7.62 -5.22 -2.36
C VAL A 185 7.56 -3.74 -1.94
N GLY A 186 8.67 -3.02 -2.10
CA GLY A 186 8.78 -1.58 -1.83
C GLY A 186 8.34 -0.72 -3.01
N THR A 187 8.35 0.60 -2.81
CA THR A 187 8.03 1.60 -3.85
C THR A 187 8.92 1.47 -5.09
N GLU A 188 10.20 1.13 -4.88
CA GLU A 188 11.20 0.88 -5.93
C GLU A 188 10.81 -0.29 -6.84
N HIS A 189 10.24 -1.35 -6.28
CA HIS A 189 9.76 -2.50 -7.07
C HIS A 189 8.54 -2.11 -7.91
N THR A 190 7.64 -1.26 -7.36
CA THR A 190 6.51 -0.73 -8.12
C THR A 190 7.01 0.17 -9.27
N LEU A 191 8.04 0.98 -9.06
CA LEU A 191 8.66 1.76 -10.12
C LEU A 191 9.27 0.86 -11.22
N LEU A 192 9.95 -0.23 -10.85
CA LEU A 192 10.45 -1.23 -11.79
C LEU A 192 9.30 -1.92 -12.55
N GLY A 193 8.20 -2.24 -11.87
CA GLY A 193 7.01 -2.80 -12.49
C GLY A 193 6.41 -1.86 -13.54
N LEU A 194 6.32 -0.57 -13.23
CA LEU A 194 5.80 0.44 -14.15
C LEU A 194 6.61 0.56 -15.44
N ILE A 195 7.95 0.56 -15.34
CA ILE A 195 8.80 0.71 -16.54
C ILE A 195 8.86 -0.58 -17.38
N ARG A 196 8.65 -1.76 -16.76
CA ARG A 196 8.62 -3.07 -17.43
C ARG A 196 7.31 -3.33 -18.17
N THR A 197 6.21 -2.72 -17.75
CA THR A 197 4.91 -2.86 -18.43
C THR A 197 4.93 -2.08 -19.73
N GLU A 198 5.33 -2.77 -20.80
CA GLU A 198 5.49 -2.19 -22.14
C GLU A 198 4.17 -1.53 -22.60
N ASP A 199 4.31 -0.44 -23.38
CA ASP A 199 3.19 0.34 -23.91
C ASP A 199 2.23 0.97 -22.89
N SER A 200 2.49 0.84 -21.59
CA SER A 200 1.70 1.54 -20.56
C SER A 200 2.02 3.05 -20.56
N PRO A 201 1.06 3.90 -20.12
CA PRO A 201 1.29 5.33 -19.95
C PRO A 201 2.53 5.64 -19.09
N ALA A 202 2.67 4.98 -17.93
CA ALA A 202 3.82 5.21 -17.05
C ALA A 202 5.16 4.81 -17.69
N ALA A 203 5.22 3.69 -18.43
CA ALA A 203 6.44 3.26 -19.10
C ALA A 203 6.88 4.28 -20.16
N ARG A 204 5.92 4.83 -20.94
CA ARG A 204 6.20 5.89 -21.92
C ARG A 204 6.70 7.16 -21.22
N ILE A 205 6.07 7.58 -20.13
CA ILE A 205 6.48 8.74 -19.34
C ILE A 205 7.90 8.53 -18.79
N LEU A 206 8.18 7.41 -18.16
CA LEU A 206 9.49 7.11 -17.58
C LEU A 206 10.58 7.11 -18.65
N ARG A 207 10.32 6.49 -19.82
CA ARG A 207 11.27 6.51 -20.95
C ARG A 207 11.51 7.92 -21.50
N SER A 208 10.46 8.76 -21.62
CA SER A 208 10.62 10.16 -22.06
C SER A 208 11.43 11.00 -21.07
N LEU A 209 11.42 10.63 -19.78
CA LEU A 209 12.23 11.24 -18.73
C LEU A 209 13.66 10.67 -18.67
N GLY A 210 14.03 9.76 -19.58
CA GLY A 210 15.37 9.20 -19.71
C GLY A 210 15.64 7.98 -18.83
N PHE A 211 14.62 7.31 -18.32
CA PHE A 211 14.77 6.04 -17.61
C PHE A 211 14.87 4.88 -18.61
N ALA A 212 15.88 4.02 -18.43
CA ALA A 212 16.00 2.74 -19.11
C ALA A 212 15.76 1.59 -18.08
N PRO A 213 15.04 0.51 -18.46
CA PRO A 213 14.71 -0.57 -17.52
C PRO A 213 15.92 -1.19 -16.81
N ASP A 214 17.00 -1.47 -17.57
CA ASP A 214 18.21 -2.09 -17.00
C ASP A 214 18.97 -1.14 -16.08
N GLU A 215 19.11 0.14 -16.47
CA GLU A 215 19.75 1.18 -15.64
C GLU A 215 18.98 1.37 -14.32
N LEU A 216 17.65 1.44 -14.39
CA LEU A 216 16.81 1.58 -13.22
C LEU A 216 16.93 0.36 -12.29
N ARG A 217 17.00 -0.84 -12.87
CA ARG A 217 17.18 -2.08 -12.10
C ARG A 217 18.51 -2.06 -11.35
N GLU A 218 19.60 -1.67 -11.99
CA GLU A 218 20.92 -1.61 -11.34
C GLU A 218 20.96 -0.52 -10.27
N THR A 219 20.31 0.63 -10.50
CA THR A 219 20.15 1.69 -9.49
C THR A 219 19.42 1.17 -8.26
N VAL A 220 18.27 0.52 -8.44
CA VAL A 220 17.49 -0.06 -7.34
C VAL A 220 18.30 -1.13 -6.61
N ARG A 221 19.00 -2.01 -7.33
CA ARG A 221 19.86 -3.03 -6.73
C ARG A 221 20.94 -2.42 -5.83
N ALA A 222 21.63 -1.38 -6.31
CA ALA A 222 22.66 -0.71 -5.54
C ALA A 222 22.10 -0.04 -4.28
N GLU A 223 20.96 0.64 -4.39
CA GLU A 223 20.34 1.35 -3.28
C GLU A 223 19.68 0.44 -2.25
N THR A 224 19.30 -0.78 -2.63
CA THR A 224 18.70 -1.77 -1.72
C THR A 224 19.74 -2.71 -1.11
N ALA A 225 20.95 -2.81 -1.67
CA ALA A 225 22.01 -3.71 -1.18
C ALA A 225 22.46 -3.37 0.27
N GLU A 226 22.36 -2.12 0.68
CA GLU A 226 22.77 -1.63 2.01
C GLU A 226 21.58 -1.50 2.98
N ARG A 227 20.35 -1.81 2.55
CA ARG A 227 19.16 -1.69 3.40
C ARG A 227 18.90 -2.97 4.17
N PRO A 228 18.64 -2.88 5.50
CA PRO A 228 18.17 -4.03 6.26
C PRO A 228 16.83 -4.53 5.71
N ALA A 229 16.54 -5.80 5.97
CA ALA A 229 15.27 -6.43 5.58
C ALA A 229 14.07 -5.58 6.06
N ALA A 230 12.95 -5.65 5.34
CA ALA A 230 11.77 -4.78 5.51
C ALA A 230 11.20 -4.61 6.94
N GLY A 231 11.65 -5.44 7.91
CA GLY A 231 11.25 -5.33 9.32
C GLY A 231 11.80 -4.11 10.05
N ASP A 232 12.81 -3.42 9.51
CA ASP A 232 13.45 -2.27 10.16
C ASP A 232 13.03 -0.92 9.54
N LEU A 233 12.03 -0.92 8.64
CA LEU A 233 11.53 0.26 7.92
C LEU A 233 10.12 0.70 8.38
N LEU A 234 9.76 0.35 9.61
CA LEU A 234 8.53 0.82 10.28
C LEU A 234 8.72 2.22 10.86
#